data_c11cec321b3446f2649935bd400b1de5
#
_entry.id   c11cec321b3446f2649935bd400b1de5
#
_cell.length_a   1.000
_cell.length_b   1.000
_cell.length_c   1.000
_cell.angle_alpha   90.00
_cell.angle_beta   90.00
_cell.angle_gamma   90.00
#
_symmetry.space_group_name_H-M   'P 1'
#
loop_
_entity.id
_entity.type
_entity.pdbx_description
1 polymer ?
#
loop_
_entity_poly.entity_id
_entity_poly.type
_entity_poly.pdbx_seq_one_letter_code
_entity_poly.pdbx_strand_id
1 'polypeptide(L)' 'VVYFDQGIPIIVEVKVRAGGGAIGQLIMYRDLWQRSNTASPPPRMLLVTDALQPDLAGVLDQQGIIFNIV' A
#
# COMPACT_ATOMS: atom_id res chain seq x y z
N VAL A 1 -7.95 -3.21 -2.96
CA VAL A 1 -8.58 -4.23 -2.12
C VAL A 1 -8.16 -4.03 -0.68
N VAL A 2 -9.12 -4.15 0.23
CA VAL A 2 -8.83 -4.06 1.67
C VAL A 2 -9.23 -5.38 2.32
N TYR A 3 -8.33 -5.93 3.13
CA TYR A 3 -8.67 -7.05 3.99
C TYR A 3 -8.14 -6.80 5.41
N PHE A 4 -8.58 -7.62 6.36
CA PHE A 4 -8.22 -7.44 7.76
C PHE A 4 -7.36 -8.61 8.24
N ASP A 5 -6.29 -8.28 8.95
CA ASP A 5 -5.46 -9.25 9.65
C ASP A 5 -5.45 -8.88 11.14
N GLN A 6 -6.06 -9.73 11.95
CA GLN A 6 -6.19 -9.52 13.41
C GLN A 6 -6.74 -8.14 13.75
N GLY A 7 -7.75 -7.70 12.98
CA GLY A 7 -8.39 -6.41 13.19
C GLY A 7 -7.68 -5.21 12.57
N ILE A 8 -6.51 -5.41 11.96
CA ILE A 8 -5.78 -4.34 11.29
C ILE A 8 -6.11 -4.37 9.80
N PRO A 9 -6.61 -3.25 9.23
CA PRO A 9 -6.87 -3.19 7.79
C PRO A 9 -5.57 -3.16 7.00
N ILE A 10 -5.55 -3.91 5.89
CA ILE A 10 -4.43 -3.94 4.96
C ILE A 10 -4.94 -3.55 3.59
N ILE A 11 -4.42 -2.46 3.05
CA ILE A 11 -4.77 -1.99 1.71
C ILE A 11 -3.77 -2.58 0.74
N VAL A 12 -4.26 -3.33 -0.24
CA VAL A 12 -3.45 -4.05 -1.21
C VAL A 12 -3.64 -3.44 -2.59
N GLU A 13 -2.55 -3.11 -3.24
CA GLU A 13 -2.51 -2.75 -4.66
C GLU A 13 -1.73 -3.83 -5.41
N VAL A 14 -2.36 -4.39 -6.44
CA VAL A 14 -1.70 -5.34 -7.35
C VAL A 14 -1.42 -4.61 -8.65
N LYS A 15 -0.16 -4.54 -9.04
CA LYS A 15 0.24 -3.76 -10.20
C LYS A 15 1.35 -4.47 -10.95
N VAL A 16 1.14 -4.69 -12.24
CA VAL A 16 2.20 -5.14 -13.13
C VAL A 16 3.16 -3.97 -13.35
N ARG A 17 4.45 -4.20 -13.15
CA ARG A 17 5.50 -3.18 -13.34
C ARG A 17 5.19 -1.90 -12.56
N ALA A 18 5.22 -2.01 -11.24
CA ALA A 18 4.87 -0.89 -10.38
C ALA A 18 5.86 0.26 -10.49
N GLY A 19 5.33 1.46 -10.59
CA GLY A 19 6.06 2.72 -10.57
C GLY A 19 5.49 3.66 -9.52
N GLY A 20 5.87 4.94 -9.58
CA GLY A 20 5.42 5.95 -8.62
C GLY A 20 3.91 6.11 -8.53
N GLY A 21 3.18 5.82 -9.63
CA GLY A 21 1.72 5.88 -9.64
C GLY A 21 1.09 4.90 -8.67
N ALA A 22 1.65 3.69 -8.52
CA ALA A 22 1.14 2.70 -7.57
C ALA A 22 1.32 3.18 -6.13
N ILE A 23 2.43 3.83 -5.83
CA ILE A 23 2.69 4.42 -4.50
C ILE A 23 1.67 5.51 -4.21
N GLY A 24 1.44 6.41 -5.15
CA GLY A 24 0.46 7.48 -5.01
C GLY A 24 -0.96 6.94 -4.78
N GLN A 25 -1.34 5.89 -5.49
CA GLN A 25 -2.64 5.25 -5.31
C GLN A 25 -2.79 4.66 -3.90
N LEU A 26 -1.78 3.97 -3.40
CA LEU A 26 -1.83 3.40 -2.06
C LEU A 26 -1.98 4.48 -0.98
N ILE A 27 -1.22 5.57 -1.09
CA ILE A 27 -1.30 6.69 -0.16
C ILE A 27 -2.68 7.32 -0.21
N MET A 28 -3.22 7.53 -1.41
CA MET A 28 -4.57 8.09 -1.58
C MET A 28 -5.63 7.18 -0.96
N TYR A 29 -5.55 5.88 -1.21
CA TYR A 29 -6.51 4.92 -0.65
C TYR A 29 -6.43 4.87 0.87
N ARG A 30 -5.22 4.92 1.43
CA ARG A 30 -5.03 5.01 2.88
C ARG A 30 -5.74 6.22 3.46
N ASP A 31 -5.57 7.37 2.85
CA ASP A 31 -6.18 8.62 3.33
C ASP A 31 -7.70 8.55 3.23
N LEU A 32 -8.23 8.06 2.13
CA LEU A 32 -9.67 7.89 1.94
C LEU A 32 -10.25 6.90 2.95
N TRP A 33 -9.57 5.79 3.19
CA TRP A 33 -9.98 4.80 4.18
C TRP A 33 -10.05 5.42 5.57
N GLN A 34 -9.02 6.13 5.99
CA GLN A 34 -8.95 6.74 7.32
C GLN A 34 -10.07 7.76 7.54
N ARG A 35 -10.41 8.53 6.52
CA ARG A 35 -11.52 9.49 6.60
C ARG A 35 -12.87 8.83 6.83
N SER A 36 -13.08 7.67 6.24
CA SER A 36 -14.35 6.93 6.35
C SER A 36 -14.39 5.98 7.55
N ASN A 37 -13.25 5.70 8.18
CA ASN A 37 -13.12 4.70 9.23
C ASN A 37 -12.29 5.25 10.40
N THR A 38 -12.76 6.35 10.99
CA THR A 38 -12.01 7.11 11.99
C THR A 38 -11.71 6.32 13.26
N ALA A 39 -12.51 5.32 13.58
CA ALA A 39 -12.31 4.46 14.76
C ALA A 39 -11.40 3.25 14.47
N SER A 40 -11.01 3.05 13.21
CA SER A 40 -10.15 1.93 12.82
C SER A 40 -8.69 2.22 13.17
N PRO A 41 -7.90 1.17 13.47
CA PRO A 41 -6.44 1.33 13.48
C PRO A 41 -5.93 1.82 12.12
N PRO A 42 -4.79 2.51 12.08
CA PRO A 42 -4.22 2.94 10.81
C PRO A 42 -3.97 1.74 9.89
N PRO A 43 -4.35 1.83 8.61
CA PRO A 43 -4.15 0.72 7.68
C PRO A 43 -2.68 0.52 7.33
N ARG A 44 -2.32 -0.74 7.12
CA ARG A 44 -1.06 -1.08 6.49
C ARG A 44 -1.23 -1.08 4.98
N MET A 45 -0.14 -0.88 4.26
CA MET A 45 -0.16 -0.84 2.80
C MET A 45 0.75 -1.93 2.26
N LEU A 46 0.24 -2.67 1.26
CA LEU A 46 0.97 -3.76 0.61
C LEU A 46 0.88 -3.58 -0.91
N LEU A 47 2.05 -3.54 -1.55
CA LEU A 47 2.16 -3.53 -3.00
C LEU A 47 2.61 -4.92 -3.47
N VAL A 48 1.84 -5.52 -4.37
CA VAL A 48 2.19 -6.78 -5.02
C VAL A 48 2.43 -6.48 -6.50
N THR A 49 3.63 -6.79 -6.98
CA THR A 49 4.02 -6.48 -8.36
C THR A 49 4.96 -7.56 -8.90
N ASP A 50 5.07 -7.66 -10.22
CA ASP A 50 6.05 -8.54 -10.86
C ASP A 50 7.39 -7.84 -11.10
N ALA A 51 7.41 -6.51 -11.11
CA ALA A 51 8.63 -5.73 -11.29
C ALA A 51 8.49 -4.37 -10.62
N LEU A 52 9.56 -3.93 -9.98
CA LEU A 52 9.62 -2.64 -9.30
C LEU A 52 10.86 -1.89 -9.78
N GLN A 53 10.69 -0.60 -10.06
CA GLN A 53 11.83 0.27 -10.35
C GLN A 53 12.77 0.28 -9.13
N PRO A 54 14.09 0.01 -9.32
CA PRO A 54 14.99 -0.18 -8.18
C PRO A 54 15.08 0.98 -7.21
N ASP A 55 14.95 2.21 -7.70
CA ASP A 55 15.01 3.41 -6.88
C ASP A 55 13.76 3.65 -6.04
N LEU A 56 12.67 2.92 -6.29
CA LEU A 56 11.43 3.09 -5.53
C LEU A 56 11.40 2.30 -4.22
N ALA A 57 12.28 1.32 -4.05
CA ALA A 57 12.30 0.51 -2.82
C ALA A 57 12.50 1.38 -1.57
N GLY A 58 13.40 2.35 -1.63
CA GLY A 58 13.62 3.27 -0.52
C GLY A 58 12.42 4.17 -0.24
N VAL A 59 11.72 4.60 -1.29
CA VAL A 59 10.51 5.41 -1.14
C VAL A 59 9.40 4.61 -0.48
N LEU A 60 9.21 3.36 -0.89
CA LEU A 60 8.23 2.46 -0.27
C LEU A 60 8.50 2.28 1.21
N ASP A 61 9.76 2.05 1.56
CA ASP A 61 10.18 1.88 2.95
C ASP A 61 9.88 3.15 3.77
N GLN A 62 10.21 4.33 3.25
CA GLN A 62 9.92 5.60 3.91
C GLN A 62 8.43 5.81 4.15
N GLN A 63 7.59 5.36 3.22
CA GLN A 63 6.13 5.49 3.33
C GLN A 63 5.48 4.37 4.13
N GLY A 64 6.27 3.43 4.63
CA GLY A 64 5.76 2.29 5.38
C GLY A 64 4.97 1.31 4.53
N ILE A 65 5.29 1.21 3.24
CA ILE A 65 4.64 0.30 2.30
C ILE A 65 5.47 -0.98 2.21
N ILE A 66 4.85 -2.11 2.53
CA ILE A 66 5.46 -3.43 2.34
C ILE A 66 5.24 -3.82 0.87
N PHE A 67 6.24 -4.42 0.24
CA PHE A 67 6.07 -4.88 -1.13
C PHE A 67 6.54 -6.33 -1.30
N ASN A 68 5.85 -7.03 -2.20
CA ASN A 68 6.17 -8.38 -2.64
C ASN A 68 6.36 -8.37 -4.16
N ILE A 69 7.47 -8.92 -4.60
CA ILE A 69 7.74 -9.15 -6.02
C ILE A 69 7.46 -10.62 -6.31
N VAL A 70 6.53 -10.85 -7.23
CA VAL A 70 6.07 -12.20 -7.56
C VAL A 70 6.49 -12.64 -8.95
#